data_1c9627b67711e16ad46f88782e4b16ff
#
_entry.id   1c9627b67711e16ad46f88782e4b16ff
#
_cell.length_a   1.000
_cell.length_b   1.000
_cell.length_c   1.000
_cell.angle_alpha   90.00
_cell.angle_beta   90.00
_cell.angle_gamma   90.00
#
_symmetry.space_group_name_H-M   'P 1'
#
loop_
_entity.id
_entity.type
_entity.pdbx_description
1 polymer ?
#
loop_
_entity_poly.entity_id
_entity_poly.type
_entity_poly.pdbx_seq_one_letter_code
_entity_poly.pdbx_strand_id
1 'polypeptide(L)'
;LLRQKQISRDQVFTGLLETIVDRQADVLERFGAELDRLSKNIFRRDEPEGKASKRVPVSSALRLTLQDLGRVGDLLTRQRDCLVNLLRLLTYASNEEALDDTNSTLYIKLRPLSRDVTSLSEYANFLSSNVNFMLDAVLGLINIEQNEIVKIFTVAAVVFMPPTLIASIYGMNFSHMPGLENEYGYYISLVVMLVSIILPLVYFRSRRLL
;
A
#
# COMPACT_ATOMS: atom_id res chain seq x y z
N LEU A 1 -51.80 -2.93 35.76
CA LEU A 1 -52.29 -2.42 34.46
C LEU A 1 -51.10 -2.01 33.62
N LEU A 2 -50.55 -2.98 32.87
CA LEU A 2 -49.48 -2.79 31.87
C LEU A 2 -50.13 -2.07 30.70
N ARG A 3 -49.87 -0.78 30.59
CA ARG A 3 -50.20 0.04 29.41
C ARG A 3 -49.33 -0.45 28.27
N GLN A 4 -49.84 -1.34 27.42
CA GLN A 4 -49.20 -1.69 26.16
C GLN A 4 -49.00 -0.41 25.38
N LYS A 5 -47.75 0.04 25.32
CA LYS A 5 -47.33 1.17 24.50
C LYS A 5 -47.50 0.72 23.04
N GLN A 6 -48.60 1.12 22.41
CA GLN A 6 -48.81 0.88 20.99
C GLN A 6 -47.61 1.56 20.25
N ILE A 7 -46.73 0.74 19.70
CA ILE A 7 -45.60 1.22 18.93
C ILE A 7 -46.17 1.75 17.62
N SER A 8 -46.00 3.04 17.35
CA SER A 8 -46.42 3.66 16.10
C SER A 8 -45.59 3.07 14.94
N ARG A 9 -46.20 2.95 13.74
CA ARG A 9 -45.55 2.57 12.48
C ARG A 9 -44.25 3.38 12.28
N ASP A 10 -44.31 4.69 12.54
CA ASP A 10 -43.20 5.62 12.36
C ASP A 10 -42.05 5.35 13.34
N GLN A 11 -42.36 4.92 14.56
CA GLN A 11 -41.35 4.50 15.54
C GLN A 11 -40.61 3.24 15.11
N VAL A 12 -41.31 2.29 14.51
CA VAL A 12 -40.68 1.07 13.97
C VAL A 12 -39.78 1.43 12.78
N PHE A 13 -40.27 2.25 11.85
CA PHE A 13 -39.52 2.66 10.69
C PHE A 13 -38.26 3.45 11.03
N THR A 14 -38.37 4.48 11.90
CA THR A 14 -37.22 5.25 12.35
C THR A 14 -36.23 4.40 13.14
N GLY A 15 -36.68 3.53 14.03
CA GLY A 15 -35.79 2.64 14.81
C GLY A 15 -35.02 1.64 13.92
N LEU A 16 -35.64 1.18 12.83
CA LEU A 16 -34.98 0.35 11.82
C LEU A 16 -33.87 1.14 11.09
N LEU A 17 -34.19 2.38 10.66
CA LEU A 17 -33.21 3.24 10.00
C LEU A 17 -32.05 3.61 10.91
N GLU A 18 -32.32 3.98 12.19
CA GLU A 18 -31.30 4.22 13.22
C GLU A 18 -30.36 3.01 13.34
N THR A 19 -30.92 1.81 13.50
CA THR A 19 -30.11 0.58 13.60
C THR A 19 -29.26 0.31 12.37
N ILE A 20 -29.77 0.63 11.17
CA ILE A 20 -28.99 0.50 9.93
C ILE A 20 -27.85 1.51 9.91
N VAL A 21 -28.11 2.77 10.26
CA VAL A 21 -27.08 3.84 10.31
C VAL A 21 -25.99 3.51 11.31
N ASP A 22 -26.34 3.07 12.51
CA ASP A 22 -25.41 2.64 13.55
C ASP A 22 -24.54 1.47 13.04
N ARG A 23 -25.16 0.51 12.35
CA ARG A 23 -24.41 -0.60 11.77
C ARG A 23 -23.43 -0.18 10.69
N GLN A 24 -23.77 0.84 9.87
CA GLN A 24 -22.86 1.40 8.90
C GLN A 24 -21.68 2.10 9.57
N ALA A 25 -21.92 2.81 10.68
CA ALA A 25 -20.86 3.43 11.49
C ALA A 25 -19.88 2.38 12.03
N ASP A 26 -20.37 1.31 12.64
CA ASP A 26 -19.55 0.18 13.14
C ASP A 26 -18.67 -0.44 12.05
N VAL A 27 -19.21 -0.58 10.84
CA VAL A 27 -18.48 -1.17 9.71
C VAL A 27 -17.35 -0.24 9.27
N LEU A 28 -17.60 1.06 9.18
CA LEU A 28 -16.57 2.05 8.82
C LEU A 28 -15.47 2.15 9.89
N GLU A 29 -15.83 2.08 11.17
CA GLU A 29 -14.86 2.05 12.27
C GLU A 29 -13.92 0.85 12.16
N ARG A 30 -14.45 -0.33 11.82
CA ARG A 30 -13.63 -1.53 11.58
C ARG A 30 -12.69 -1.36 10.40
N PHE A 31 -13.12 -0.71 9.31
CA PHE A 31 -12.23 -0.40 8.19
C PHE A 31 -11.13 0.58 8.61
N GLY A 32 -11.46 1.59 9.41
CA GLY A 32 -10.47 2.51 9.97
C GLY A 32 -9.41 1.77 10.80
N ALA A 33 -9.83 0.90 11.70
CA ALA A 33 -8.92 0.07 12.53
C ALA A 33 -8.03 -0.87 11.68
N GLU A 34 -8.59 -1.47 10.62
CA GLU A 34 -7.81 -2.33 9.72
C GLU A 34 -6.78 -1.52 8.91
N LEU A 35 -7.15 -0.33 8.42
CA LEU A 35 -6.22 0.57 7.74
C LEU A 35 -5.10 1.04 8.67
N ASP A 36 -5.39 1.35 9.93
CA ASP A 36 -4.38 1.70 10.92
C ASP A 36 -3.40 0.55 11.17
N ARG A 37 -3.89 -0.68 11.21
CA ARG A 37 -3.07 -1.87 11.31
C ARG A 37 -2.16 -2.06 10.10
N LEU A 38 -2.70 -1.91 8.89
CA LEU A 38 -1.94 -1.99 7.65
C LEU A 38 -0.89 -0.87 7.56
N SER A 39 -1.25 0.34 7.95
CA SER A 39 -0.34 1.49 8.03
C SER A 39 0.86 1.19 8.94
N LYS A 40 0.62 0.65 10.14
CA LYS A 40 1.70 0.25 11.05
C LYS A 40 2.60 -0.82 10.43
N ASN A 41 2.05 -1.77 9.70
CA ASN A 41 2.82 -2.80 9.01
C ASN A 41 3.69 -2.24 7.87
N ILE A 42 3.24 -1.18 7.19
CA ILE A 42 3.97 -0.51 6.11
C ILE A 42 5.12 0.32 6.67
N PHE A 43 4.84 1.17 7.67
CA PHE A 43 5.77 2.22 8.10
C PHE A 43 6.63 1.87 9.33
N ARG A 44 6.29 0.84 10.13
CA ARG A 44 7.06 0.44 11.31
C ARG A 44 7.99 -0.75 11.10
N ARG A 45 8.30 -1.11 9.87
CA ARG A 45 9.19 -2.23 9.55
C ARG A 45 10.64 -2.03 9.99
N ASP A 46 11.04 -0.80 10.32
CA ASP A 46 12.43 -0.46 10.67
C ASP A 46 12.77 -0.64 12.17
N GLU A 47 11.82 -1.01 13.03
CA GLU A 47 12.18 -1.39 14.38
C GLU A 47 12.64 -2.86 14.41
N PRO A 48 13.89 -3.12 14.79
CA PRO A 48 14.38 -4.48 14.95
C PRO A 48 13.74 -5.11 16.20
N GLU A 49 12.53 -5.68 16.04
CA GLU A 49 12.02 -6.62 17.04
C GLU A 49 12.98 -7.82 17.07
N GLY A 50 13.81 -7.82 18.12
CA GLY A 50 14.68 -8.94 18.42
C GLY A 50 13.90 -10.21 18.63
N LYS A 51 13.87 -11.04 17.58
CA LYS A 51 13.86 -12.50 17.60
C LYS A 51 13.75 -12.97 16.15
N ALA A 52 14.63 -13.89 15.76
CA ALA A 52 14.71 -14.53 14.46
C ALA A 52 13.39 -15.24 14.05
N SER A 53 12.38 -14.47 13.69
CA SER A 53 11.24 -14.97 12.95
C SER A 53 11.65 -15.06 11.49
N LYS A 54 11.37 -16.17 10.82
CA LYS A 54 11.65 -16.45 9.40
C LYS A 54 11.37 -15.17 8.59
N ARG A 55 12.44 -14.54 8.09
CA ARG A 55 12.31 -13.32 7.26
C ARG A 55 11.55 -13.68 6.00
N VAL A 56 10.26 -13.39 6.01
CA VAL A 56 9.47 -13.36 4.79
C VAL A 56 10.12 -12.32 3.88
N PRO A 57 10.44 -12.64 2.61
CA PRO A 57 11.02 -11.64 1.70
C PRO A 57 10.18 -10.37 1.70
N VAL A 58 10.82 -9.21 1.77
CA VAL A 58 10.15 -7.89 1.85
C VAL A 58 9.13 -7.74 0.71
N SER A 59 9.50 -8.17 -0.50
CA SER A 59 8.63 -8.16 -1.68
C SER A 59 7.35 -8.98 -1.52
N SER A 60 7.40 -10.15 -0.89
CA SER A 60 6.20 -10.97 -0.68
C SER A 60 5.27 -10.38 0.37
N ALA A 61 5.82 -9.77 1.41
CA ALA A 61 5.02 -9.11 2.43
C ALA A 61 4.38 -7.81 1.91
N LEU A 62 5.08 -7.03 1.07
CA LEU A 62 4.50 -5.85 0.40
C LEU A 62 3.38 -6.25 -0.56
N ARG A 63 3.52 -7.37 -1.29
CA ARG A 63 2.46 -7.91 -2.15
C ARG A 63 1.20 -8.29 -1.36
N LEU A 64 1.36 -8.95 -0.21
CA LEU A 64 0.22 -9.26 0.66
C LEU A 64 -0.47 -7.99 1.16
N THR A 65 0.30 -7.01 1.61
CA THR A 65 -0.24 -5.71 2.03
C THR A 65 -0.99 -5.02 0.89
N LEU A 66 -0.49 -5.08 -0.36
CA LEU A 66 -1.16 -4.54 -1.54
C LEU A 66 -2.51 -5.24 -1.79
N GLN A 67 -2.56 -6.57 -1.64
CA GLN A 67 -3.81 -7.34 -1.78
C GLN A 67 -4.83 -6.98 -0.69
N ASP A 68 -4.38 -6.84 0.56
CA ASP A 68 -5.23 -6.45 1.68
C ASP A 68 -5.80 -5.04 1.48
N LEU A 69 -4.95 -4.08 1.05
CA LEU A 69 -5.39 -2.71 0.71
C LEU A 69 -6.41 -2.70 -0.42
N GLY A 70 -6.18 -3.48 -1.48
CA GLY A 70 -7.13 -3.61 -2.59
C GLY A 70 -8.47 -4.15 -2.13
N ARG A 71 -8.47 -5.16 -1.25
CA ARG A 71 -9.69 -5.72 -0.66
C ARG A 71 -10.45 -4.70 0.19
N VAL A 72 -9.74 -3.97 1.05
CA VAL A 72 -10.37 -2.91 1.88
C VAL A 72 -10.94 -1.80 1.00
N GLY A 73 -10.24 -1.40 -0.07
CA GLY A 73 -10.70 -0.40 -1.03
C GLY A 73 -11.99 -0.81 -1.75
N ASP A 74 -12.10 -2.09 -2.20
CA ASP A 74 -13.33 -2.61 -2.81
C ASP A 74 -14.51 -2.62 -1.82
N LEU A 75 -14.26 -3.05 -0.58
CA LEU A 75 -15.29 -3.04 0.46
C LEU A 75 -15.74 -1.62 0.83
N LEU A 76 -14.82 -0.65 0.90
CA LEU A 76 -15.15 0.75 1.13
C LEU A 76 -15.97 1.36 0.00
N THR A 77 -15.71 0.98 -1.25
CA THR A 77 -16.50 1.42 -2.40
C THR A 77 -17.93 0.94 -2.28
N ARG A 78 -18.15 -0.33 -1.96
CA ARG A 78 -19.48 -0.91 -1.73
C ARG A 78 -20.20 -0.24 -0.55
N GLN A 79 -19.45 0.04 0.51
CA GLN A 79 -19.97 0.73 1.68
C GLN A 79 -20.46 2.14 1.34
N ARG A 80 -19.67 2.88 0.55
CA ARG A 80 -20.04 4.21 0.06
C ARG A 80 -21.30 4.18 -0.79
N ASP A 81 -21.44 3.20 -1.69
CA ASP A 81 -22.64 3.05 -2.52
C ASP A 81 -23.88 2.77 -1.66
N CYS A 82 -23.72 1.98 -0.58
CA CYS A 82 -24.78 1.74 0.39
C CYS A 82 -25.20 3.04 1.09
N LEU A 83 -24.25 3.86 1.57
CA LEU A 83 -24.52 5.14 2.21
C LEU A 83 -25.20 6.13 1.27
N VAL A 84 -24.79 6.20 0.00
CA VAL A 84 -25.43 7.06 -1.01
C VAL A 84 -26.89 6.64 -1.23
N ASN A 85 -27.17 5.34 -1.31
CA ASN A 85 -28.55 4.86 -1.46
C ASN A 85 -29.40 5.13 -0.21
N LEU A 86 -28.81 4.96 0.98
CA LEU A 86 -29.45 5.27 2.24
C LEU A 86 -29.77 6.78 2.35
N LEU A 87 -28.85 7.65 1.94
CA LEU A 87 -29.06 9.10 1.91
C LEU A 87 -30.18 9.48 0.95
N ARG A 88 -30.26 8.86 -0.23
CA ARG A 88 -31.38 9.07 -1.18
C ARG A 88 -32.71 8.68 -0.57
N LEU A 89 -32.77 7.52 0.10
CA LEU A 89 -33.97 7.04 0.79
C LEU A 89 -34.42 8.02 1.88
N LEU A 90 -33.49 8.45 2.72
CA LEU A 90 -33.77 9.41 3.81
C LEU A 90 -34.23 10.77 3.25
N THR A 91 -33.59 11.24 2.19
CA THR A 91 -33.96 12.51 1.53
C THR A 91 -35.36 12.42 0.94
N TYR A 92 -35.68 11.32 0.23
CA TYR A 92 -37.02 11.09 -0.31
C TYR A 92 -38.08 11.06 0.79
N ALA A 93 -37.85 10.26 1.83
CA ALA A 93 -38.79 10.14 2.96
C ALA A 93 -38.97 11.47 3.70
N SER A 94 -37.90 12.25 3.86
CA SER A 94 -37.98 13.59 4.52
C SER A 94 -38.74 14.60 3.65
N ASN A 95 -38.59 14.56 2.34
CA ASN A 95 -39.31 15.49 1.44
C ASN A 95 -40.80 15.16 1.35
N GLU A 96 -41.17 13.90 1.30
CA GLU A 96 -42.54 13.44 1.29
C GLU A 96 -43.27 13.89 2.56
N GLU A 97 -42.65 13.69 3.72
CA GLU A 97 -43.19 14.04 5.03
C GLU A 97 -43.26 15.56 5.24
N ALA A 98 -42.32 16.33 4.68
CA ALA A 98 -42.30 17.78 4.74
C ALA A 98 -43.44 18.42 3.94
N LEU A 99 -43.99 17.71 2.93
CA LEU A 99 -45.17 18.18 2.18
C LEU A 99 -46.46 18.05 2.98
N ASP A 100 -46.55 17.00 3.84
CA ASP A 100 -47.70 16.75 4.68
C ASP A 100 -47.70 17.62 5.96
N ASP A 101 -46.63 17.52 6.75
CA ASP A 101 -46.46 18.33 7.98
C ASP A 101 -44.98 18.42 8.41
N THR A 102 -44.38 19.61 8.33
CA THR A 102 -43.00 19.88 8.76
C THR A 102 -42.76 19.70 10.25
N ASN A 103 -43.81 19.60 11.06
CA ASN A 103 -43.75 19.33 12.51
C ASN A 103 -44.03 17.85 12.83
N SER A 104 -44.16 16.98 11.81
CA SER A 104 -44.37 15.56 12.06
C SER A 104 -43.21 14.97 12.85
N THR A 105 -43.53 14.03 13.75
CA THR A 105 -42.54 13.32 14.57
C THR A 105 -41.54 12.55 13.68
N LEU A 106 -41.98 12.11 12.51
CA LEU A 106 -41.16 11.38 11.55
C LEU A 106 -40.15 12.32 10.90
N TYR A 107 -40.55 13.48 10.40
CA TYR A 107 -39.65 14.48 9.80
C TYR A 107 -38.53 14.92 10.78
N ILE A 108 -38.91 15.21 12.03
CA ILE A 108 -37.96 15.61 13.08
C ILE A 108 -36.90 14.55 13.33
N LYS A 109 -37.24 13.27 13.22
CA LYS A 109 -36.31 12.15 13.41
C LYS A 109 -35.48 11.80 12.18
N LEU A 110 -36.00 11.94 10.97
CA LEU A 110 -35.28 11.65 9.73
C LEU A 110 -34.15 12.63 9.43
N ARG A 111 -34.32 13.90 9.82
CA ARG A 111 -33.33 14.95 9.58
C ARG A 111 -31.96 14.72 10.25
N PRO A 112 -31.88 14.33 11.54
CA PRO A 112 -30.61 13.92 12.15
C PRO A 112 -29.97 12.74 11.44
N LEU A 113 -30.74 11.68 11.14
CA LEU A 113 -30.23 10.51 10.43
C LEU A 113 -29.61 10.84 9.07
N SER A 114 -30.23 11.78 8.33
CA SER A 114 -29.66 12.23 7.06
C SER A 114 -28.32 12.92 7.24
N ARG A 115 -28.12 13.68 8.32
CA ARG A 115 -26.83 14.30 8.67
C ARG A 115 -25.80 13.25 9.05
N ASP A 116 -26.20 12.26 9.85
CA ASP A 116 -25.31 11.18 10.28
C ASP A 116 -24.81 10.38 9.06
N VAL A 117 -25.70 10.03 8.12
CA VAL A 117 -25.33 9.34 6.88
C VAL A 117 -24.40 10.21 6.02
N THR A 118 -24.60 11.53 5.99
CA THR A 118 -23.69 12.46 5.29
C THR A 118 -22.31 12.43 5.92
N SER A 119 -22.21 12.53 7.24
CA SER A 119 -20.95 12.46 7.97
C SER A 119 -20.23 11.11 7.78
N LEU A 120 -20.99 10.00 7.79
CA LEU A 120 -20.44 8.67 7.49
C LEU A 120 -19.93 8.58 6.06
N SER A 121 -20.61 9.21 5.09
CA SER A 121 -20.17 9.27 3.70
C SER A 121 -18.86 10.04 3.53
N GLU A 122 -18.70 11.16 4.25
CA GLU A 122 -17.46 11.92 4.30
C GLU A 122 -16.32 11.11 4.93
N TYR A 123 -16.61 10.39 6.01
CA TYR A 123 -15.64 9.49 6.63
C TYR A 123 -15.24 8.34 5.71
N ALA A 124 -16.18 7.74 4.97
CA ALA A 124 -15.87 6.73 3.97
C ALA A 124 -14.96 7.26 2.85
N ASN A 125 -15.18 8.51 2.41
CA ASN A 125 -14.30 9.17 1.44
C ASN A 125 -12.89 9.41 2.00
N PHE A 126 -12.78 9.82 3.27
CA PHE A 126 -11.50 9.96 3.95
C PHE A 126 -10.74 8.63 4.00
N LEU A 127 -11.41 7.53 4.39
CA LEU A 127 -10.81 6.20 4.41
C LEU A 127 -10.37 5.74 3.01
N SER A 128 -11.15 6.05 1.97
CA SER A 128 -10.79 5.75 0.58
C SER A 128 -9.53 6.50 0.14
N SER A 129 -9.41 7.77 0.52
CA SER A 129 -8.21 8.57 0.26
C SER A 129 -6.98 8.00 0.98
N ASN A 130 -7.17 7.49 2.20
CA ASN A 130 -6.14 6.81 2.99
C ASN A 130 -5.67 5.51 2.31
N VAL A 131 -6.60 4.71 1.76
CA VAL A 131 -6.25 3.51 0.96
C VAL A 131 -5.38 3.90 -0.22
N ASN A 132 -5.74 4.92 -0.99
CA ASN A 132 -4.96 5.37 -2.14
C ASN A 132 -3.56 5.84 -1.72
N PHE A 133 -3.46 6.63 -0.66
CA PHE A 133 -2.17 7.04 -0.10
C PHE A 133 -1.28 5.85 0.28
N MET A 134 -1.86 4.84 0.94
CA MET A 134 -1.12 3.62 1.32
C MET A 134 -0.71 2.80 0.11
N LEU A 135 -1.55 2.71 -0.94
CA LEU A 135 -1.22 2.05 -2.20
C LEU A 135 0.00 2.72 -2.85
N ASP A 136 0.00 4.05 -2.93
CA ASP A 136 1.11 4.81 -3.49
C ASP A 136 2.39 4.62 -2.67
N ALA A 137 2.29 4.61 -1.34
CA ALA A 137 3.42 4.35 -0.46
C ALA A 137 4.00 2.94 -0.66
N VAL A 138 3.15 1.91 -0.75
CA VAL A 138 3.59 0.52 -1.00
C VAL A 138 4.26 0.39 -2.37
N LEU A 139 3.69 1.01 -3.41
CA LEU A 139 4.31 1.04 -4.74
C LEU A 139 5.67 1.75 -4.73
N GLY A 140 5.77 2.85 -3.98
CA GLY A 140 7.04 3.55 -3.75
C GLY A 140 8.09 2.65 -3.09
N LEU A 141 7.71 1.90 -2.05
CA LEU A 141 8.62 0.95 -1.37
C LEU A 141 9.04 -0.19 -2.30
N ILE A 142 8.15 -0.72 -3.12
CA ILE A 142 8.48 -1.74 -4.12
C ILE A 142 9.50 -1.20 -5.14
N ASN A 143 9.34 0.05 -5.59
CA ASN A 143 10.28 0.69 -6.51
C ASN A 143 11.67 0.88 -5.87
N ILE A 144 11.73 1.25 -4.59
CA ILE A 144 12.99 1.35 -3.84
C ILE A 144 13.69 0.00 -3.78
N GLU A 145 12.97 -1.08 -3.42
CA GLU A 145 13.50 -2.44 -3.37
C GLU A 145 14.02 -2.90 -4.75
N GLN A 146 13.26 -2.65 -5.82
CA GLN A 146 13.70 -2.97 -7.18
C GLN A 146 14.97 -2.20 -7.56
N ASN A 147 15.07 -0.92 -7.21
CA ASN A 147 16.26 -0.13 -7.48
C ASN A 147 17.49 -0.64 -6.71
N GLU A 148 17.31 -1.14 -5.48
CA GLU A 148 18.41 -1.78 -4.73
C GLU A 148 18.91 -3.04 -5.43
N ILE A 149 18.00 -3.88 -5.92
CA ILE A 149 18.36 -5.09 -6.68
C ILE A 149 19.12 -4.72 -7.96
N VAL A 150 18.60 -3.76 -8.75
CA VAL A 150 19.25 -3.28 -9.98
C VAL A 150 20.63 -2.72 -9.67
N LYS A 151 20.79 -1.98 -8.57
CA LYS A 151 22.06 -1.45 -8.10
C LYS A 151 23.08 -2.55 -7.84
N ILE A 152 22.69 -3.63 -7.14
CA ILE A 152 23.57 -4.77 -6.86
C ILE A 152 24.04 -5.42 -8.17
N PHE A 153 23.12 -5.68 -9.11
CA PHE A 153 23.48 -6.26 -10.42
C PHE A 153 24.37 -5.33 -11.24
N THR A 154 24.10 -4.01 -11.22
CA THR A 154 24.93 -3.03 -11.94
C THR A 154 26.35 -2.99 -11.39
N VAL A 155 26.50 -2.97 -10.06
CA VAL A 155 27.81 -3.00 -9.42
C VAL A 155 28.55 -4.28 -9.77
N ALA A 156 27.89 -5.44 -9.69
CA ALA A 156 28.48 -6.71 -10.07
C ALA A 156 28.93 -6.72 -11.54
N ALA A 157 28.09 -6.26 -12.47
CA ALA A 157 28.42 -6.19 -13.89
C ALA A 157 29.66 -5.29 -14.15
N VAL A 158 29.69 -4.10 -13.57
CA VAL A 158 30.80 -3.14 -13.75
C VAL A 158 32.11 -3.67 -13.16
N VAL A 159 32.04 -4.44 -12.07
CA VAL A 159 33.23 -5.04 -11.44
C VAL A 159 33.75 -6.23 -12.25
N PHE A 160 32.86 -7.09 -12.80
CA PHE A 160 33.28 -8.32 -13.48
C PHE A 160 33.53 -8.15 -14.99
N MET A 161 32.89 -7.18 -15.64
CA MET A 161 33.01 -6.98 -17.09
C MET A 161 34.45 -6.67 -17.57
N PRO A 162 35.23 -5.75 -16.96
CA PRO A 162 36.58 -5.46 -17.44
C PRO A 162 37.55 -6.65 -17.30
N PRO A 163 37.63 -7.38 -16.17
CA PRO A 163 38.49 -8.54 -16.06
C PRO A 163 38.09 -9.65 -17.06
N THR A 164 36.77 -9.86 -17.25
CA THR A 164 36.28 -10.86 -18.20
C THR A 164 36.68 -10.52 -19.63
N LEU A 165 36.61 -9.21 -19.98
CA LEU A 165 37.06 -8.74 -21.30
C LEU A 165 38.56 -9.01 -21.52
N ILE A 166 39.41 -8.70 -20.51
CA ILE A 166 40.84 -8.95 -20.56
C ILE A 166 41.10 -10.44 -20.72
N ALA A 167 40.46 -11.27 -19.89
CA ALA A 167 40.60 -12.73 -19.97
C ALA A 167 40.18 -13.28 -21.34
N SER A 168 39.08 -12.75 -21.91
CA SER A 168 38.58 -13.13 -23.22
C SER A 168 39.57 -12.77 -24.35
N ILE A 169 40.16 -11.56 -24.30
CA ILE A 169 41.16 -11.13 -25.29
C ILE A 169 42.39 -12.06 -25.25
N TYR A 170 42.94 -12.29 -24.05
CA TYR A 170 44.11 -13.17 -23.92
C TYR A 170 43.79 -14.66 -24.09
N GLY A 171 42.51 -15.05 -24.01
CA GLY A 171 42.05 -16.40 -24.32
C GLY A 171 41.82 -16.67 -25.81
N MET A 172 42.00 -15.72 -26.70
CA MET A 172 41.89 -15.89 -28.16
C MET A 172 43.13 -16.58 -28.72
N ASN A 173 42.94 -17.47 -29.71
CA ASN A 173 44.04 -18.26 -30.34
C ASN A 173 44.58 -17.53 -31.59
N PHE A 174 45.08 -16.31 -31.44
CA PHE A 174 45.81 -15.63 -32.53
C PHE A 174 47.30 -15.88 -32.47
N SER A 175 47.94 -16.11 -33.63
CA SER A 175 49.37 -16.41 -33.75
C SER A 175 50.29 -15.22 -33.38
N HIS A 176 49.77 -13.99 -33.44
CA HIS A 176 50.54 -12.77 -33.11
C HIS A 176 49.68 -11.93 -32.17
N MET A 177 49.91 -12.03 -30.86
CA MET A 177 49.25 -11.21 -29.84
C MET A 177 50.28 -10.36 -29.08
N PRO A 178 50.07 -9.05 -28.89
CA PRO A 178 50.95 -8.22 -28.05
C PRO A 178 51.00 -8.78 -26.63
N GLY A 179 52.18 -9.10 -26.12
CA GLY A 179 52.41 -9.55 -24.75
C GLY A 179 52.46 -11.08 -24.55
N LEU A 180 52.08 -11.94 -25.53
CA LEU A 180 52.20 -13.40 -25.39
C LEU A 180 53.67 -13.90 -25.45
N GLU A 181 54.54 -13.19 -26.18
CA GLU A 181 55.96 -13.54 -26.31
C GLU A 181 56.81 -13.10 -25.11
N ASN A 182 56.22 -12.39 -24.14
CA ASN A 182 56.92 -11.89 -22.96
C ASN A 182 56.75 -12.88 -21.80
N GLU A 183 57.85 -13.31 -21.20
CA GLU A 183 57.82 -14.20 -20.02
C GLU A 183 56.95 -13.68 -18.86
N TYR A 184 56.78 -12.39 -18.75
CA TYR A 184 55.96 -11.73 -17.72
C TYR A 184 54.52 -11.41 -18.16
N GLY A 185 54.15 -11.73 -19.40
CA GLY A 185 52.84 -11.38 -19.99
C GLY A 185 51.64 -11.87 -19.16
N TYR A 186 51.76 -13.10 -18.63
CA TYR A 186 50.75 -13.69 -17.76
C TYR A 186 50.56 -12.89 -16.44
N TYR A 187 51.65 -12.57 -15.78
CA TYR A 187 51.63 -11.84 -14.51
C TYR A 187 51.09 -10.41 -14.70
N ILE A 188 51.47 -9.75 -15.78
CA ILE A 188 50.98 -8.42 -16.15
C ILE A 188 49.48 -8.45 -16.38
N SER A 189 48.95 -9.45 -17.10
CA SER A 189 47.50 -9.56 -17.35
C SER A 189 46.73 -9.78 -16.06
N LEU A 190 47.25 -10.59 -15.11
CA LEU A 190 46.62 -10.76 -13.78
C LEU A 190 46.61 -9.47 -12.99
N VAL A 191 47.68 -8.69 -12.99
CA VAL A 191 47.73 -7.39 -12.29
C VAL A 191 46.74 -6.41 -12.90
N VAL A 192 46.64 -6.34 -14.22
CA VAL A 192 45.66 -5.47 -14.90
C VAL A 192 44.23 -5.88 -14.58
N MET A 193 43.93 -7.20 -14.57
CA MET A 193 42.60 -7.68 -14.11
C MET A 193 42.31 -7.29 -12.68
N LEU A 194 43.26 -7.45 -11.75
CA LEU A 194 43.10 -7.07 -10.34
C LEU A 194 42.87 -5.59 -10.16
N VAL A 195 43.61 -4.75 -10.86
CA VAL A 195 43.43 -3.29 -10.86
C VAL A 195 42.06 -2.93 -11.41
N SER A 196 41.61 -3.60 -12.48
CA SER A 196 40.32 -3.36 -13.11
C SER A 196 39.12 -3.73 -12.20
N ILE A 197 39.31 -4.60 -11.21
CA ILE A 197 38.31 -4.92 -10.15
C ILE A 197 38.34 -3.85 -9.06
N ILE A 198 39.55 -3.51 -8.58
CA ILE A 198 39.72 -2.62 -7.43
C ILE A 198 39.23 -1.18 -7.74
N LEU A 199 39.49 -0.69 -8.94
CA LEU A 199 39.19 0.69 -9.33
C LEU A 199 37.66 0.99 -9.27
N PRO A 200 36.77 0.18 -9.86
CA PRO A 200 35.33 0.37 -9.69
C PRO A 200 34.84 0.23 -8.26
N LEU A 201 35.38 -0.75 -7.48
CA LEU A 201 35.00 -0.96 -6.08
C LEU A 201 35.33 0.27 -5.22
N VAL A 202 36.54 0.83 -5.38
CA VAL A 202 36.95 2.06 -4.68
C VAL A 202 36.07 3.24 -5.10
N TYR A 203 35.76 3.36 -6.40
CA TYR A 203 34.87 4.42 -6.90
C TYR A 203 33.46 4.32 -6.29
N PHE A 204 32.82 3.12 -6.30
CA PHE A 204 31.49 2.93 -5.73
C PHE A 204 31.48 3.16 -4.22
N ARG A 205 32.52 2.71 -3.51
CA ARG A 205 32.66 2.96 -2.07
C ARG A 205 32.84 4.45 -1.75
N SER A 206 33.62 5.18 -2.54
CA SER A 206 33.82 6.63 -2.39
C SER A 206 32.51 7.42 -2.60
N ARG A 207 31.65 6.95 -3.48
CA ARG A 207 30.35 7.58 -3.81
C ARG A 207 29.22 7.10 -2.88
N ARG A 208 29.49 6.29 -1.86
CA ARG A 208 28.48 5.70 -0.97
C ARG A 208 27.35 4.95 -1.73
N LEU A 209 27.73 4.35 -2.83
CA LEU A 209 26.81 3.55 -3.63
C LEU A 209 26.76 2.08 -3.17
N LEU A 210 27.72 1.71 -2.35
CA LEU A 210 27.80 0.42 -1.63
C LEU A 210 27.57 0.61 -0.16
#